data_b21d20024bf0ba30edb658084d66fb2e
#
_entry.id   b21d20024bf0ba30edb658084d66fb2e
#
_cell.length_a   1.000
_cell.length_b   1.000
_cell.length_c   1.000
_cell.angle_alpha   90.00
_cell.angle_beta   90.00
_cell.angle_gamma   90.00
#
_symmetry.space_group_name_H-M   'P 1'
#
loop_
_entity.id
_entity.type
_entity.pdbx_description
1 polymer ?
#
loop_
_entity_poly.entity_id
_entity_poly.type
_entity_poly.pdbx_seq_one_letter_code
_entity_poly.pdbx_strand_id
1 'polypeptide(L)'
;MIKLGTYDTGCKPANPKEYFAKIHEGGMTPKKQFRGESKGEWLDFSSSPGNQVATIQNFLKERGFFPFGKIDGLCGYRTSSSMRLFQEYVRSVERDASIGAPDGMFGRQSLSHMKRWHKKAIEADWNQFTSADAQPEFKKWMVLLSKIRSHYRTQPTALLRKISAFGDATDSLGVNNWDFDPQRIHLIGIRRNEAKPGKRENDDVFVLLINGVVFKFYGTTDPGKSTNSSGAPFLVHGQHRYRFGWHKQFDDQKVYRALKPRSSGVLIIRDSNRDFALTPDDLAGRLENNASINIHWGGRGVSNWSQGCQVICGRGYINHNNDMIDCSSFAATTYSTLGKKVDNVFQTKGAYSVLVDLVTAFSGSEYALDYMLIYEGDLKIDPGFGANMAVKINAVMNKE
;
A
#
# COMPACT_ATOMS: atom_id res chain seq x y z
N MET A 1 16.02 -14.55 -18.00
CA MET A 1 15.47 -13.43 -17.18
C MET A 1 14.27 -13.96 -16.42
N ILE A 2 14.26 -13.82 -15.10
CA ILE A 2 13.14 -14.28 -14.25
C ILE A 2 12.25 -13.09 -13.96
N LYS A 3 10.95 -13.25 -14.16
CA LYS A 3 9.90 -12.24 -13.97
C LYS A 3 8.59 -12.90 -13.52
N LEU A 4 7.58 -12.11 -13.17
CA LEU A 4 6.24 -12.62 -12.86
C LEU A 4 5.75 -13.56 -13.98
N GLY A 5 5.25 -14.73 -13.61
CA GLY A 5 4.81 -15.78 -14.53
C GLY A 5 5.89 -16.80 -14.95
N THR A 6 7.16 -16.58 -14.57
CA THR A 6 8.21 -17.57 -14.82
C THR A 6 8.14 -18.71 -13.82
N TYR A 7 8.38 -19.94 -14.29
CA TYR A 7 8.40 -21.14 -13.45
C TYR A 7 9.59 -22.02 -13.82
N ASP A 8 10.10 -22.77 -12.86
CA ASP A 8 11.20 -23.71 -13.06
C ASP A 8 10.75 -24.96 -13.80
N THR A 9 11.68 -25.64 -14.46
CA THR A 9 11.41 -26.91 -15.14
C THR A 9 10.77 -27.91 -14.19
N GLY A 10 9.64 -28.50 -14.58
CA GLY A 10 8.88 -29.41 -13.75
C GLY A 10 7.93 -28.78 -12.75
N CYS A 11 8.00 -27.46 -12.53
CA CYS A 11 7.14 -26.75 -11.57
C CYS A 11 5.92 -26.09 -12.20
N LYS A 12 5.66 -26.33 -13.48
CA LYS A 12 4.50 -25.72 -14.18
C LYS A 12 3.18 -26.08 -13.46
N PRO A 13 2.40 -25.11 -12.97
CA PRO A 13 1.11 -25.41 -12.36
C PRO A 13 0.14 -25.95 -13.41
N ALA A 14 -0.78 -26.83 -12.99
CA ALA A 14 -1.78 -27.42 -13.88
C ALA A 14 -2.64 -26.34 -14.57
N ASN A 15 -2.99 -25.28 -13.85
CA ASN A 15 -3.64 -24.09 -14.40
C ASN A 15 -2.82 -22.84 -14.00
N PRO A 16 -1.88 -22.37 -14.85
CA PRO A 16 -1.06 -21.20 -14.54
C PRO A 16 -1.87 -19.94 -14.30
N LYS A 17 -2.95 -19.71 -15.06
CA LYS A 17 -3.82 -18.54 -14.87
C LYS A 17 -4.44 -18.53 -13.47
N GLU A 18 -5.01 -19.65 -13.06
CA GLU A 18 -5.61 -19.80 -11.75
C GLU A 18 -4.57 -19.66 -10.64
N TYR A 19 -3.41 -20.33 -10.76
CA TYR A 19 -2.35 -20.25 -9.77
C TYR A 19 -1.86 -18.81 -9.56
N PHE A 20 -1.53 -18.13 -10.62
CA PHE A 20 -1.03 -16.74 -10.54
C PHE A 20 -2.12 -15.72 -10.20
N ALA A 21 -3.39 -16.09 -10.35
CA ALA A 21 -4.53 -15.30 -9.89
C ALA A 21 -4.84 -15.46 -8.39
N LYS A 22 -4.34 -16.50 -7.72
CA LYS A 22 -4.70 -16.83 -6.31
C LYS A 22 -4.48 -15.73 -5.29
N ILE A 23 -3.51 -14.87 -5.50
CA ILE A 23 -3.30 -13.69 -4.65
C ILE A 23 -4.54 -12.76 -4.62
N HIS A 24 -5.45 -12.92 -5.57
CA HIS A 24 -6.66 -12.13 -5.73
C HIS A 24 -7.89 -12.77 -5.11
N GLU A 25 -7.80 -14.06 -4.75
CA GLU A 25 -8.95 -14.85 -4.32
C GLU A 25 -9.42 -14.55 -2.90
N GLY A 26 -8.73 -13.77 -2.14
CA GLY A 26 -9.18 -13.39 -0.81
C GLY A 26 -10.61 -12.81 -0.80
N GLY A 27 -11.64 -13.56 -1.21
CA GLY A 27 -13.06 -13.23 -1.15
C GLY A 27 -13.70 -12.60 -2.39
N MET A 28 -12.93 -12.35 -3.47
CA MET A 28 -13.51 -11.96 -4.76
C MET A 28 -13.31 -13.09 -5.77
N THR A 29 -14.38 -13.49 -6.46
CA THR A 29 -14.29 -14.54 -7.49
C THR A 29 -13.36 -14.10 -8.61
N PRO A 30 -12.41 -14.92 -9.06
CA PRO A 30 -11.46 -14.63 -10.14
C PRO A 30 -12.09 -14.09 -11.41
N LYS A 31 -13.29 -14.59 -11.73
CA LYS A 31 -14.06 -14.20 -12.96
C LYS A 31 -14.39 -12.71 -13.05
N LYS A 32 -14.47 -11.98 -11.95
CA LYS A 32 -14.77 -10.55 -11.96
C LYS A 32 -13.52 -9.67 -11.93
N GLN A 33 -12.36 -10.24 -11.63
CA GLN A 33 -11.12 -9.49 -11.45
C GLN A 33 -10.33 -9.29 -12.74
N PHE A 34 -10.55 -10.14 -13.72
CA PHE A 34 -9.80 -10.19 -14.97
C PHE A 34 -10.72 -10.15 -16.18
N ARG A 35 -11.49 -9.09 -16.33
CA ARG A 35 -12.20 -8.85 -17.59
C ARG A 35 -11.25 -8.74 -18.78
N GLY A 36 -9.99 -8.38 -18.55
CA GLY A 36 -8.95 -8.35 -19.57
C GLY A 36 -8.43 -9.72 -20.01
N GLU A 37 -8.77 -10.80 -19.32
CA GLU A 37 -8.33 -12.16 -19.72
C GLU A 37 -8.86 -12.58 -21.10
N SER A 38 -10.01 -12.04 -21.52
CA SER A 38 -10.55 -12.31 -22.86
C SER A 38 -9.85 -11.55 -23.99
N LYS A 39 -9.02 -10.55 -23.68
CA LYS A 39 -8.39 -9.66 -24.67
C LYS A 39 -6.88 -9.79 -24.77
N GLY A 40 -6.28 -10.70 -24.05
CA GLY A 40 -4.84 -10.92 -24.11
C GLY A 40 -4.28 -11.49 -22.82
N GLU A 41 -3.19 -12.16 -22.95
CA GLU A 41 -2.50 -12.75 -21.83
C GLU A 41 -1.80 -11.63 -21.03
N TRP A 42 -2.25 -11.45 -19.80
CA TRP A 42 -1.62 -10.51 -18.86
C TRP A 42 -0.24 -10.96 -18.43
N LEU A 43 -0.08 -12.27 -18.39
CA LEU A 43 1.13 -12.92 -17.94
C LEU A 43 1.68 -13.74 -19.10
N ASP A 44 2.93 -13.52 -19.37
CA ASP A 44 3.72 -14.35 -20.26
C ASP A 44 4.29 -15.52 -19.44
N PHE A 45 3.58 -16.65 -19.50
CA PHE A 45 4.02 -17.86 -18.78
C PHE A 45 5.20 -18.48 -19.51
N SER A 46 6.35 -18.48 -18.87
CA SER A 46 7.58 -19.01 -19.46
C SER A 46 8.32 -19.92 -18.50
N SER A 47 8.87 -21.02 -19.05
CA SER A 47 9.76 -21.91 -18.32
C SER A 47 11.14 -21.30 -18.15
N SER A 48 11.74 -21.46 -16.96
CA SER A 48 13.15 -21.20 -16.73
C SER A 48 13.96 -22.49 -16.81
N PRO A 49 15.19 -22.44 -17.30
CA PRO A 49 16.08 -23.62 -17.25
C PRO A 49 16.41 -23.99 -15.80
N GLY A 50 16.21 -25.25 -15.43
CA GLY A 50 16.56 -25.77 -14.11
C GLY A 50 15.76 -25.13 -12.98
N ASN A 51 16.43 -24.75 -11.88
CA ASN A 51 15.85 -24.28 -10.64
C ASN A 51 16.13 -22.78 -10.37
N GLN A 52 16.11 -21.93 -11.38
CA GLN A 52 16.49 -20.53 -11.24
C GLN A 52 15.51 -19.71 -10.36
N VAL A 53 14.20 -19.97 -10.47
CA VAL A 53 13.20 -19.29 -9.63
C VAL A 53 13.35 -19.71 -8.17
N ALA A 54 13.47 -21.02 -7.90
CA ALA A 54 13.68 -21.53 -6.55
C ALA A 54 14.98 -20.98 -5.92
N THR A 55 16.05 -20.85 -6.71
CA THR A 55 17.31 -20.24 -6.25
C THR A 55 17.12 -18.78 -5.83
N ILE A 56 16.37 -18.01 -6.62
CA ILE A 56 16.05 -16.61 -6.28
C ILE A 56 15.14 -16.55 -5.04
N GLN A 57 14.14 -17.42 -4.93
CA GLN A 57 13.25 -17.49 -3.76
C GLN A 57 14.04 -17.81 -2.48
N ASN A 58 14.97 -18.75 -2.54
CA ASN A 58 15.89 -19.06 -1.44
C ASN A 58 16.71 -17.84 -1.04
N PHE A 59 17.38 -17.21 -2.00
CA PHE A 59 18.15 -16.00 -1.75
C PHE A 59 17.30 -14.92 -1.09
N LEU A 60 16.12 -14.61 -1.64
CA LEU A 60 15.23 -13.59 -1.09
C LEU A 60 14.77 -13.93 0.33
N LYS A 61 14.55 -15.21 0.63
CA LYS A 61 14.19 -15.68 1.96
C LYS A 61 15.33 -15.52 2.95
N GLU A 62 16.54 -15.98 2.61
CA GLU A 62 17.74 -15.84 3.42
C GLU A 62 18.13 -14.39 3.66
N ARG A 63 17.80 -13.48 2.74
CA ARG A 63 18.15 -12.05 2.83
C ARG A 63 17.03 -11.17 3.39
N GLY A 64 15.93 -11.77 3.89
CA GLY A 64 14.89 -11.07 4.61
C GLY A 64 13.79 -10.45 3.74
N PHE A 65 13.69 -10.75 2.44
CA PHE A 65 12.66 -10.20 1.55
C PHE A 65 11.46 -11.13 1.30
N PHE A 66 11.52 -12.38 1.75
CA PHE A 66 10.52 -13.40 1.41
C PHE A 66 10.12 -14.29 2.60
N PRO A 67 9.82 -13.73 3.78
CA PRO A 67 9.65 -14.51 5.01
C PRO A 67 8.47 -15.50 4.94
N PHE A 68 7.37 -15.11 4.30
CA PHE A 68 6.14 -15.91 4.18
C PHE A 68 6.03 -16.65 2.85
N GLY A 69 7.03 -16.51 1.96
CA GLY A 69 7.01 -17.16 0.67
C GLY A 69 7.39 -18.62 0.73
N LYS A 70 6.80 -19.43 -0.15
CA LYS A 70 7.20 -20.80 -0.40
C LYS A 70 8.27 -20.84 -1.49
N ILE A 71 9.23 -21.76 -1.34
CA ILE A 71 10.23 -22.05 -2.36
C ILE A 71 9.63 -23.14 -3.24
N ASP A 72 8.88 -22.73 -4.25
CA ASP A 72 8.06 -23.61 -5.09
C ASP A 72 8.45 -23.55 -6.57
N GLY A 73 9.48 -22.77 -6.92
CA GLY A 73 9.92 -22.59 -8.31
C GLY A 73 8.93 -21.79 -9.17
N LEU A 74 7.99 -21.05 -8.55
CA LEU A 74 6.97 -20.28 -9.26
C LEU A 74 7.12 -18.79 -8.95
N CYS A 75 7.43 -17.97 -9.94
CA CYS A 75 7.54 -16.52 -9.76
C CYS A 75 6.15 -15.87 -9.77
N GLY A 76 5.43 -16.02 -8.65
CA GLY A 76 4.15 -15.37 -8.40
C GLY A 76 4.30 -13.91 -7.94
N TYR A 77 3.17 -13.27 -7.56
CA TYR A 77 3.16 -11.87 -7.12
C TYR A 77 4.03 -11.62 -5.90
N ARG A 78 4.04 -12.53 -4.91
CA ARG A 78 4.91 -12.38 -3.73
C ARG A 78 6.38 -12.43 -4.12
N THR A 79 6.79 -13.39 -4.92
CA THR A 79 8.17 -13.49 -5.41
C THR A 79 8.56 -12.24 -6.21
N SER A 80 7.69 -11.79 -7.13
CA SER A 80 7.94 -10.58 -7.92
C SER A 80 8.01 -9.32 -7.06
N SER A 81 7.17 -9.19 -6.02
CA SER A 81 7.25 -8.09 -5.06
C SER A 81 8.54 -8.11 -4.27
N SER A 82 8.94 -9.28 -3.78
CA SER A 82 10.22 -9.44 -3.05
C SER A 82 11.44 -9.14 -3.94
N MET A 83 11.38 -9.48 -5.22
CA MET A 83 12.41 -9.11 -6.19
C MET A 83 12.51 -7.59 -6.35
N ARG A 84 11.36 -6.88 -6.45
CA ARG A 84 11.36 -5.41 -6.49
C ARG A 84 11.86 -4.79 -5.19
N LEU A 85 11.53 -5.36 -4.05
CA LEU A 85 12.04 -4.89 -2.76
C LEU A 85 13.55 -5.06 -2.63
N PHE A 86 14.11 -6.17 -3.09
CA PHE A 86 15.56 -6.34 -3.16
C PHE A 86 16.21 -5.26 -4.05
N GLN A 87 15.66 -5.04 -5.25
CA GLN A 87 16.15 -4.00 -6.15
C GLN A 87 16.03 -2.60 -5.51
N GLU A 88 14.90 -2.32 -4.85
CA GLU A 88 14.69 -1.06 -4.17
C GLU A 88 15.63 -0.87 -2.98
N TYR A 89 15.89 -1.92 -2.21
CA TYR A 89 16.84 -1.86 -1.09
C TYR A 89 18.25 -1.50 -1.57
N VAL A 90 18.72 -2.18 -2.61
CA VAL A 90 20.03 -1.87 -3.22
C VAL A 90 20.06 -0.42 -3.71
N ARG A 91 19.01 0.06 -4.37
CA ARG A 91 18.93 1.42 -4.90
C ARG A 91 18.84 2.48 -3.80
N SER A 92 17.98 2.27 -2.78
CA SER A 92 17.59 3.32 -1.83
C SER A 92 18.35 3.28 -0.52
N VAL A 93 18.78 2.11 -0.07
CA VAL A 93 19.51 1.92 1.20
C VAL A 93 21.01 1.82 0.97
N GLU A 94 21.45 0.95 0.04
CA GLU A 94 22.87 0.87 -0.34
C GLU A 94 23.30 2.03 -1.27
N ARG A 95 22.33 2.80 -1.82
CA ARG A 95 22.54 3.93 -2.74
C ARG A 95 23.30 3.52 -4.02
N ASP A 96 23.09 2.29 -4.45
CA ASP A 96 23.74 1.74 -5.66
C ASP A 96 22.77 1.76 -6.85
N ALA A 97 22.87 2.83 -7.66
CA ALA A 97 22.03 3.03 -8.83
C ALA A 97 22.27 2.02 -9.96
N SER A 98 23.36 1.23 -9.92
CA SER A 98 23.67 0.24 -10.95
C SER A 98 22.64 -0.91 -11.03
N ILE A 99 21.83 -1.11 -9.97
CA ILE A 99 20.71 -2.06 -9.96
C ILE A 99 19.59 -1.67 -10.93
N GLY A 100 19.48 -0.38 -11.26
CA GLY A 100 18.41 0.17 -12.09
C GLY A 100 17.08 0.41 -11.33
N ALA A 101 16.02 0.61 -12.09
CA ALA A 101 14.68 0.78 -11.52
C ALA A 101 14.14 -0.56 -10.98
N PRO A 102 13.40 -0.53 -9.85
CA PRO A 102 12.78 -1.74 -9.28
C PRO A 102 11.63 -2.23 -10.17
N ASP A 103 11.91 -3.12 -11.07
CA ASP A 103 10.97 -3.62 -12.08
C ASP A 103 10.45 -5.05 -11.79
N GLY A 104 11.08 -5.76 -10.83
CA GLY A 104 10.76 -7.14 -10.49
C GLY A 104 11.29 -8.15 -11.52
N MET A 105 12.20 -7.72 -12.38
CA MET A 105 12.90 -8.60 -13.32
C MET A 105 14.30 -8.95 -12.83
N PHE A 106 14.56 -10.22 -12.63
CA PHE A 106 15.91 -10.71 -12.27
C PHE A 106 16.73 -10.98 -13.52
N GLY A 107 17.36 -9.92 -14.00
CA GLY A 107 18.30 -9.95 -15.12
C GLY A 107 19.77 -9.94 -14.66
N ARG A 108 20.66 -9.58 -15.58
CA ARG A 108 22.12 -9.59 -15.33
C ARG A 108 22.54 -8.70 -14.15
N GLN A 109 21.96 -7.50 -14.03
CA GLN A 109 22.26 -6.57 -12.94
C GLN A 109 21.82 -7.14 -11.58
N SER A 110 20.57 -7.57 -11.46
CA SER A 110 20.05 -8.17 -10.22
C SER A 110 20.85 -9.41 -9.79
N LEU A 111 21.25 -10.25 -10.75
CA LEU A 111 22.11 -11.42 -10.49
C LEU A 111 23.50 -11.01 -9.99
N SER A 112 24.09 -9.93 -10.49
CA SER A 112 25.38 -9.43 -10.02
C SER A 112 25.30 -9.01 -8.55
N HIS A 113 24.26 -8.23 -8.18
CA HIS A 113 24.03 -7.82 -6.80
C HIS A 113 23.68 -9.00 -5.88
N MET A 114 22.89 -9.96 -6.35
CA MET A 114 22.58 -11.19 -5.62
C MET A 114 23.87 -11.95 -5.26
N LYS A 115 24.81 -12.13 -6.23
CA LYS A 115 26.10 -12.78 -5.98
C LYS A 115 26.93 -12.01 -4.95
N ARG A 116 26.96 -10.68 -5.04
CA ARG A 116 27.65 -9.82 -4.07
C ARG A 116 27.05 -9.98 -2.66
N TRP A 117 25.74 -9.94 -2.53
CA TRP A 117 25.03 -10.12 -1.27
C TRP A 117 25.26 -11.49 -0.66
N HIS A 118 25.19 -12.54 -1.48
CA HIS A 118 25.47 -13.90 -1.03
C HIS A 118 26.91 -14.03 -0.50
N LYS A 119 27.91 -13.54 -1.27
CA LYS A 119 29.31 -13.57 -0.87
C LYS A 119 29.61 -12.82 0.42
N LYS A 120 28.92 -11.70 0.67
CA LYS A 120 29.12 -10.83 1.84
C LYS A 120 28.17 -11.14 3.01
N ALA A 121 27.29 -12.13 2.85
CA ALA A 121 26.24 -12.46 3.83
C ALA A 121 25.40 -11.25 4.27
N ILE A 122 25.09 -10.32 3.34
CA ILE A 122 24.28 -9.14 3.63
C ILE A 122 22.82 -9.56 3.87
N GLU A 123 22.20 -8.98 4.88
CA GLU A 123 20.77 -9.14 5.19
C GLU A 123 20.09 -7.78 5.20
N ALA A 124 18.80 -7.75 4.82
CA ALA A 124 18.01 -6.53 4.89
C ALA A 124 17.49 -6.31 6.32
N ASP A 125 17.54 -5.06 6.76
CA ASP A 125 16.97 -4.64 8.05
C ASP A 125 15.46 -4.33 8.00
N TRP A 126 14.82 -4.55 6.86
CA TRP A 126 13.37 -4.43 6.71
C TRP A 126 12.58 -5.60 7.31
N ASN A 127 13.28 -6.62 7.79
CA ASN A 127 12.71 -7.84 8.34
C ASN A 127 12.94 -7.96 9.86
N GLN A 128 12.64 -6.90 10.58
CA GLN A 128 12.73 -6.90 12.05
C GLN A 128 11.39 -7.35 12.61
N PHE A 129 11.34 -8.50 13.31
CA PHE A 129 10.07 -9.06 13.82
C PHE A 129 9.86 -8.88 15.30
N THR A 130 10.88 -8.49 16.06
CA THR A 130 10.72 -8.35 17.50
C THR A 130 10.49 -6.89 17.90
N SER A 131 9.64 -6.66 18.88
CA SER A 131 9.43 -5.33 19.43
C SER A 131 10.70 -4.74 20.10
N ALA A 132 11.62 -5.62 20.50
CA ALA A 132 12.91 -5.20 21.06
C ALA A 132 13.78 -4.53 20.00
N ASP A 133 13.83 -5.11 18.80
CA ASP A 133 14.65 -4.62 17.70
C ASP A 133 13.96 -3.50 16.89
N ALA A 134 12.71 -3.21 17.18
CA ALA A 134 11.96 -2.17 16.50
C ALA A 134 12.60 -0.80 16.68
N GLN A 135 12.62 -0.02 15.60
CA GLN A 135 13.14 1.35 15.60
C GLN A 135 12.46 2.25 16.63
N PRO A 136 13.15 3.22 17.20
CA PRO A 136 12.54 4.16 18.16
C PRO A 136 11.32 4.90 17.61
N GLU A 137 11.32 5.24 16.32
CA GLU A 137 10.18 5.88 15.67
C GLU A 137 8.96 4.94 15.58
N PHE A 138 9.18 3.68 15.24
CA PHE A 138 8.10 2.66 15.22
C PHE A 138 7.44 2.57 16.61
N LYS A 139 8.24 2.46 17.67
CA LYS A 139 7.74 2.40 19.05
C LYS A 139 6.92 3.65 19.42
N LYS A 140 7.37 4.85 19.01
CA LYS A 140 6.61 6.10 19.22
C LYS A 140 5.25 6.08 18.52
N TRP A 141 5.20 5.63 17.28
CA TRP A 141 3.92 5.48 16.55
C TRP A 141 2.97 4.52 17.24
N MET A 142 3.45 3.35 17.69
CA MET A 142 2.63 2.38 18.41
C MET A 142 2.07 2.95 19.73
N VAL A 143 2.88 3.72 20.46
CA VAL A 143 2.45 4.43 21.68
C VAL A 143 1.36 5.46 21.34
N LEU A 144 1.56 6.28 20.30
CA LEU A 144 0.57 7.26 19.87
C LEU A 144 -0.76 6.59 19.51
N LEU A 145 -0.75 5.53 18.69
CA LEU A 145 -1.97 4.80 18.32
C LEU A 145 -2.71 4.25 19.54
N SER A 146 -1.98 3.71 20.51
CA SER A 146 -2.56 3.23 21.77
C SER A 146 -3.18 4.38 22.59
N LYS A 147 -2.54 5.55 22.63
CA LYS A 147 -3.09 6.75 23.29
C LYS A 147 -4.34 7.26 22.59
N ILE A 148 -4.35 7.31 21.24
CA ILE A 148 -5.51 7.69 20.43
C ILE A 148 -6.68 6.75 20.72
N ARG A 149 -6.46 5.43 20.71
CA ARG A 149 -7.51 4.46 21.08
C ARG A 149 -8.04 4.70 22.49
N SER A 150 -7.17 4.88 23.48
CA SER A 150 -7.56 5.11 24.86
C SER A 150 -8.38 6.40 25.01
N HIS A 151 -7.96 7.47 24.34
CA HIS A 151 -8.69 8.75 24.32
C HIS A 151 -10.11 8.57 23.76
N TYR A 152 -10.25 7.97 22.57
CA TYR A 152 -11.56 7.79 21.93
C TYR A 152 -12.43 6.71 22.56
N ARG A 153 -11.87 5.77 23.32
CA ARG A 153 -12.66 4.82 24.13
C ARG A 153 -13.34 5.53 25.31
N THR A 154 -12.70 6.54 25.89
CA THR A 154 -13.26 7.31 27.01
C THR A 154 -14.12 8.47 26.53
N GLN A 155 -13.74 9.09 25.40
CA GLN A 155 -14.39 10.28 24.86
C GLN A 155 -14.67 10.13 23.35
N PRO A 156 -15.54 9.18 22.94
CA PRO A 156 -15.81 8.98 21.52
C PRO A 156 -16.57 10.18 20.94
N THR A 157 -16.16 10.59 19.73
CA THR A 157 -16.91 11.60 18.97
C THR A 157 -18.30 11.08 18.58
N ALA A 158 -19.20 11.97 18.16
CA ALA A 158 -20.51 11.57 17.65
C ALA A 158 -20.39 10.59 16.47
N LEU A 159 -19.42 10.83 15.57
CA LEU A 159 -19.13 9.94 14.43
C LEU A 159 -18.67 8.56 14.91
N LEU A 160 -17.73 8.47 15.84
CA LEU A 160 -17.23 7.18 16.35
C LEU A 160 -18.33 6.37 17.08
N ARG A 161 -19.27 7.04 17.74
CA ARG A 161 -20.47 6.38 18.29
C ARG A 161 -21.35 5.80 17.18
N LYS A 162 -21.59 6.56 16.09
CA LYS A 162 -22.34 6.07 14.92
C LYS A 162 -21.66 4.85 14.29
N ILE A 163 -20.32 4.87 14.12
CA ILE A 163 -19.55 3.74 13.58
C ILE A 163 -19.70 2.51 14.48
N SER A 164 -19.58 2.67 15.79
CA SER A 164 -19.71 1.57 16.74
C SER A 164 -21.12 0.98 16.81
N ALA A 165 -22.14 1.77 16.47
CA ALA A 165 -23.54 1.36 16.42
C ALA A 165 -24.00 0.87 15.03
N PHE A 166 -23.10 0.85 14.04
CA PHE A 166 -23.44 0.40 12.69
C PHE A 166 -23.72 -1.10 12.68
N GLY A 167 -24.95 -1.47 12.28
CA GLY A 167 -25.48 -2.84 12.47
C GLY A 167 -25.09 -3.82 11.34
N ASP A 168 -24.69 -3.30 10.17
CA ASP A 168 -24.35 -4.15 9.02
C ASP A 168 -22.87 -4.51 9.00
N ALA A 169 -22.54 -5.56 8.25
CA ALA A 169 -21.15 -5.99 8.07
C ALA A 169 -20.32 -4.90 7.39
N THR A 170 -19.22 -4.52 8.00
CA THR A 170 -18.28 -3.52 7.49
C THR A 170 -16.84 -3.83 7.89
N ASP A 171 -15.89 -3.38 7.08
CA ASP A 171 -14.45 -3.40 7.39
C ASP A 171 -14.00 -2.19 8.24
N SER A 172 -14.90 -1.25 8.55
CA SER A 172 -14.65 -0.17 9.51
C SER A 172 -14.94 -0.62 10.93
N LEU A 173 -13.99 -0.41 11.85
CA LEU A 173 -14.06 -0.93 13.21
C LEU A 173 -14.56 0.14 14.19
N GLY A 174 -15.48 -0.25 15.06
CA GLY A 174 -15.78 0.54 16.27
C GLY A 174 -14.56 0.64 17.18
N VAL A 175 -14.44 1.73 17.94
CA VAL A 175 -13.25 2.06 18.75
C VAL A 175 -12.80 0.91 19.67
N ASN A 176 -13.75 0.16 20.23
CA ASN A 176 -13.46 -0.96 21.12
C ASN A 176 -12.73 -2.12 20.42
N ASN A 177 -12.88 -2.23 19.10
CA ASN A 177 -12.30 -3.25 18.25
C ASN A 177 -11.04 -2.79 17.53
N TRP A 178 -10.57 -1.55 17.79
CA TRP A 178 -9.29 -1.10 17.23
C TRP A 178 -8.16 -1.95 17.81
N ASP A 179 -7.29 -2.41 16.92
CA ASP A 179 -6.19 -3.29 17.26
C ASP A 179 -4.88 -2.73 16.72
N PHE A 180 -3.88 -2.64 17.58
CA PHE A 180 -2.54 -2.15 17.28
C PHE A 180 -1.48 -3.17 17.71
N ASP A 181 -1.63 -4.42 17.25
CA ASP A 181 -0.62 -5.44 17.43
C ASP A 181 0.64 -5.06 16.62
N PRO A 182 1.83 -4.90 17.26
CA PRO A 182 3.06 -4.54 16.56
C PRO A 182 3.55 -5.59 15.55
N GLN A 183 3.01 -6.80 15.60
CA GLN A 183 3.32 -7.87 14.63
C GLN A 183 2.52 -7.71 13.31
N ARG A 184 1.53 -6.83 13.29
CA ARG A 184 0.70 -6.58 12.10
C ARG A 184 1.23 -5.38 11.32
N ILE A 185 0.82 -5.30 10.07
CA ILE A 185 1.11 -4.15 9.21
C ILE A 185 0.05 -3.09 9.46
N HIS A 186 0.49 -1.87 9.85
CA HIS A 186 -0.38 -0.73 10.03
C HIS A 186 -0.03 0.36 9.02
N LEU A 187 -1.02 0.82 8.28
CA LEU A 187 -0.92 2.02 7.46
C LEU A 187 -1.73 3.12 8.15
N ILE A 188 -1.13 4.26 8.39
CA ILE A 188 -1.78 5.41 9.03
C ILE A 188 -1.94 6.50 7.97
N GLY A 189 -3.17 6.91 7.68
CA GLY A 189 -3.46 8.11 6.92
C GLY A 189 -3.69 9.28 7.88
N ILE A 190 -3.01 10.39 7.64
CA ILE A 190 -3.12 11.59 8.46
C ILE A 190 -3.78 12.66 7.61
N ARG A 191 -5.08 12.89 7.86
CA ARG A 191 -5.86 13.93 7.20
C ARG A 191 -5.53 15.27 7.81
N ARG A 192 -5.10 16.22 6.99
CA ARG A 192 -4.80 17.56 7.46
C ARG A 192 -6.06 18.36 7.73
N ASN A 193 -5.99 19.23 8.74
CA ASN A 193 -7.13 20.05 9.15
C ASN A 193 -7.37 21.27 8.24
N GLU A 194 -6.41 21.58 7.39
CA GLU A 194 -6.52 22.69 6.44
C GLU A 194 -7.26 22.24 5.18
N ALA A 195 -8.55 21.97 5.32
CA ALA A 195 -9.39 21.78 4.14
C ALA A 195 -9.36 23.07 3.29
N LYS A 196 -8.83 22.98 2.09
CA LYS A 196 -8.94 24.02 1.09
C LYS A 196 -9.99 23.57 0.07
N PRO A 197 -11.26 23.98 0.23
CA PRO A 197 -12.32 23.53 -0.64
C PRO A 197 -11.96 23.68 -2.11
N GLY A 198 -12.19 22.64 -2.91
CA GLY A 198 -11.94 22.63 -4.34
C GLY A 198 -10.49 22.54 -4.77
N LYS A 199 -9.52 22.56 -3.87
CA LYS A 199 -8.12 22.26 -4.19
C LYS A 199 -7.89 20.76 -4.21
N ARG A 200 -7.35 20.28 -5.33
CA ARG A 200 -6.99 18.88 -5.56
C ARG A 200 -5.53 18.65 -5.20
N GLU A 201 -5.18 19.00 -3.98
CA GLU A 201 -3.81 18.87 -3.50
C GLU A 201 -3.58 17.47 -2.93
N ASN A 202 -2.33 17.01 -2.98
CA ASN A 202 -1.86 15.83 -2.29
C ASN A 202 -1.07 16.33 -1.07
N ASP A 203 -1.78 16.68 -0.01
CA ASP A 203 -1.24 17.35 1.17
C ASP A 203 -1.27 16.51 2.44
N ASP A 204 -1.75 15.29 2.33
CA ASP A 204 -1.81 14.33 3.43
C ASP A 204 -0.59 13.41 3.47
N VAL A 205 -0.38 12.79 4.62
CA VAL A 205 0.71 11.86 4.87
C VAL A 205 0.18 10.47 5.16
N PHE A 206 0.92 9.47 4.65
CA PHE A 206 0.69 8.07 4.99
C PHE A 206 1.95 7.50 5.64
N VAL A 207 1.78 6.84 6.79
CA VAL A 207 2.87 6.21 7.53
C VAL A 207 2.62 4.72 7.58
N LEU A 208 3.57 3.94 7.04
CA LEU A 208 3.53 2.49 7.08
C LEU A 208 4.42 2.00 8.23
N LEU A 209 3.82 1.27 9.15
CA LEU A 209 4.49 0.57 10.23
C LEU A 209 4.55 -0.91 9.88
N ILE A 210 5.74 -1.45 9.71
CA ILE A 210 5.93 -2.83 9.28
C ILE A 210 7.23 -3.39 9.84
N ASN A 211 7.19 -4.57 10.43
CA ASN A 211 8.36 -5.29 10.94
C ASN A 211 9.30 -4.44 11.83
N GLY A 212 8.76 -3.54 12.63
CA GLY A 212 9.54 -2.67 13.49
C GLY A 212 10.18 -1.45 12.82
N VAL A 213 9.95 -1.23 11.51
CA VAL A 213 10.46 -0.08 10.74
C VAL A 213 9.34 0.82 10.25
N VAL A 214 9.67 2.05 9.84
CA VAL A 214 8.72 3.09 9.44
C VAL A 214 9.05 3.61 8.05
N PHE A 215 8.05 3.63 7.18
CA PHE A 215 8.11 4.31 5.88
C PHE A 215 7.05 5.41 5.83
N LYS A 216 7.32 6.51 5.13
CA LYS A 216 6.39 7.61 5.01
C LYS A 216 6.17 7.94 3.54
N PHE A 217 4.91 8.17 3.21
CA PHE A 217 4.46 8.49 1.85
C PHE A 217 3.58 9.74 1.92
N TYR A 218 3.40 10.41 0.80
CA TYR A 218 2.45 11.52 0.72
C TYR A 218 1.37 11.22 -0.33
N GLY A 219 0.26 11.92 -0.20
CA GLY A 219 -0.88 11.71 -1.06
C GLY A 219 -2.09 12.51 -0.58
N THR A 220 -3.27 11.93 -0.68
CA THR A 220 -4.46 12.54 -0.14
C THR A 220 -5.44 11.50 0.41
N THR A 221 -6.07 11.84 1.51
CA THR A 221 -7.17 11.09 2.12
C THR A 221 -8.53 11.67 1.72
N ASP A 222 -8.54 12.76 0.97
CA ASP A 222 -9.72 13.49 0.57
C ASP A 222 -10.10 13.25 -0.90
N PRO A 223 -11.39 13.34 -1.25
CA PRO A 223 -11.82 13.32 -2.63
C PRO A 223 -11.29 14.53 -3.41
N GLY A 224 -10.71 14.27 -4.59
CA GLY A 224 -10.23 15.36 -5.46
C GLY A 224 -11.28 15.90 -6.40
N LYS A 225 -12.23 15.06 -6.79
CA LYS A 225 -13.37 15.44 -7.66
C LYS A 225 -14.48 14.43 -7.46
N SER A 226 -15.70 14.90 -7.36
CA SER A 226 -16.86 14.04 -7.45
C SER A 226 -17.79 14.50 -8.56
N THR A 227 -18.25 13.53 -9.36
CA THR A 227 -19.36 13.71 -10.31
C THR A 227 -20.64 13.08 -9.75
N ASN A 228 -20.59 12.55 -8.52
CA ASN A 228 -21.74 11.90 -7.89
C ASN A 228 -22.75 12.95 -7.42
N SER A 229 -24.01 12.78 -7.82
CA SER A 229 -25.12 13.66 -7.41
C SER A 229 -25.35 13.65 -5.89
N SER A 230 -24.93 12.58 -5.20
CA SER A 230 -25.05 12.42 -3.74
C SER A 230 -23.88 13.04 -2.94
N GLY A 231 -22.98 13.77 -3.60
CA GLY A 231 -21.79 14.33 -2.97
C GLY A 231 -20.58 13.39 -2.94
N ALA A 232 -19.41 13.95 -2.65
CA ALA A 232 -18.15 13.21 -2.58
C ALA A 232 -18.12 12.25 -1.37
N PRO A 233 -17.70 11.00 -1.53
CA PRO A 233 -17.59 10.07 -0.41
C PRO A 233 -16.27 10.27 0.35
N PHE A 234 -16.34 10.66 1.59
CA PHE A 234 -15.24 10.71 2.52
C PHE A 234 -15.17 9.44 3.36
N LEU A 235 -14.03 8.78 3.39
CA LEU A 235 -13.77 7.72 4.34
C LEU A 235 -13.83 8.27 5.76
N VAL A 236 -14.56 7.60 6.64
CA VAL A 236 -14.69 8.04 8.04
C VAL A 236 -13.39 7.84 8.82
N HIS A 237 -13.17 8.67 9.83
CA HIS A 237 -12.07 8.55 10.78
C HIS A 237 -12.16 7.23 11.56
N GLY A 238 -11.02 6.58 11.83
CA GLY A 238 -10.92 5.36 12.60
C GLY A 238 -10.13 4.25 11.91
N GLN A 239 -10.22 3.05 12.45
CA GLN A 239 -9.50 1.90 11.93
C GLN A 239 -10.36 1.08 10.95
N HIS A 240 -9.74 0.69 9.85
CA HIS A 240 -10.34 -0.07 8.76
C HIS A 240 -9.47 -1.25 8.38
N ARG A 241 -10.09 -2.34 7.88
CA ARG A 241 -9.39 -3.51 7.37
C ARG A 241 -9.26 -3.44 5.87
N TYR A 242 -8.03 -3.47 5.39
CA TYR A 242 -7.70 -3.47 3.97
C TYR A 242 -6.88 -4.70 3.60
N ARG A 243 -6.81 -5.00 2.33
CA ARG A 243 -5.95 -6.04 1.78
C ARG A 243 -5.54 -5.72 0.36
N PHE A 244 -4.58 -6.47 -0.16
CA PHE A 244 -4.22 -6.43 -1.56
C PHE A 244 -5.40 -6.75 -2.47
N GLY A 245 -5.48 -6.05 -3.58
CA GLY A 245 -6.47 -6.23 -4.63
C GLY A 245 -6.14 -5.42 -5.87
N TRP A 246 -7.15 -5.12 -6.67
CA TRP A 246 -7.00 -4.41 -7.93
C TRP A 246 -7.90 -3.19 -7.97
N HIS A 247 -7.34 -2.05 -8.40
CA HIS A 247 -8.11 -0.90 -8.77
C HIS A 247 -8.62 -1.06 -10.21
N LYS A 248 -9.82 -0.55 -10.50
CA LYS A 248 -10.46 -0.66 -11.82
C LYS A 248 -10.53 -2.08 -12.38
N GLN A 249 -10.79 -3.04 -11.52
CA GLN A 249 -10.89 -4.46 -11.90
C GLN A 249 -11.95 -4.77 -12.98
N PHE A 250 -12.86 -3.83 -13.25
CA PHE A 250 -13.88 -3.91 -14.31
C PHE A 250 -13.52 -3.11 -15.56
N ASP A 251 -12.42 -2.35 -15.54
CA ASP A 251 -11.85 -1.65 -16.68
C ASP A 251 -10.69 -2.49 -17.21
N ASP A 252 -10.91 -3.20 -18.30
CA ASP A 252 -9.96 -4.12 -18.91
C ASP A 252 -8.69 -3.47 -19.47
N GLN A 253 -8.63 -2.13 -19.50
CA GLN A 253 -7.51 -1.41 -20.09
C GLN A 253 -6.47 -0.91 -19.08
N LYS A 254 -6.83 -0.71 -17.82
CA LYS A 254 -6.00 0.02 -16.85
C LYS A 254 -6.05 -0.52 -15.43
N VAL A 255 -6.14 -1.84 -15.30
CA VAL A 255 -6.13 -2.51 -14.00
C VAL A 255 -4.73 -2.49 -13.42
N TYR A 256 -4.61 -2.08 -12.17
CA TYR A 256 -3.34 -2.05 -11.43
C TYR A 256 -3.57 -2.38 -9.95
N ARG A 257 -2.48 -2.74 -9.28
CA ARG A 257 -2.51 -3.14 -7.86
C ARG A 257 -3.04 -2.02 -6.97
N ALA A 258 -3.90 -2.39 -6.02
CA ALA A 258 -4.45 -1.50 -5.02
C ALA A 258 -4.62 -2.20 -3.67
N LEU A 259 -4.86 -1.44 -2.62
CA LEU A 259 -5.37 -1.95 -1.36
C LEU A 259 -6.88 -1.68 -1.36
N LYS A 260 -7.66 -2.71 -1.07
CA LYS A 260 -9.12 -2.68 -1.09
C LYS A 260 -9.67 -3.02 0.28
N PRO A 261 -10.91 -2.59 0.62
CA PRO A 261 -11.60 -3.12 1.78
C PRO A 261 -11.54 -4.65 1.80
N ARG A 262 -11.32 -5.22 2.99
CA ARG A 262 -10.98 -6.65 3.14
C ARG A 262 -12.10 -7.58 2.68
N SER A 263 -13.35 -7.28 3.03
CA SER A 263 -14.49 -8.16 2.78
C SER A 263 -15.79 -7.45 2.45
N SER A 264 -16.22 -6.53 3.27
CA SER A 264 -17.59 -6.00 3.26
C SER A 264 -17.69 -4.53 2.85
N GLY A 265 -16.57 -3.85 2.71
CA GLY A 265 -16.52 -2.41 2.46
C GLY A 265 -16.24 -1.60 3.72
N VAL A 266 -15.97 -0.32 3.54
CA VAL A 266 -15.68 0.63 4.60
C VAL A 266 -16.73 1.71 4.68
N LEU A 267 -16.90 2.31 5.86
CA LEU A 267 -17.89 3.34 6.07
C LEU A 267 -17.43 4.68 5.52
N ILE A 268 -18.34 5.35 4.84
CA ILE A 268 -18.17 6.68 4.29
C ILE A 268 -19.28 7.61 4.78
N ILE A 269 -18.98 8.90 4.65
CA ILE A 269 -19.95 9.97 4.78
C ILE A 269 -19.92 10.79 3.48
N ARG A 270 -21.07 11.40 3.12
CA ARG A 270 -21.17 12.21 1.90
C ARG A 270 -21.01 13.69 2.23
N ASP A 271 -20.20 14.36 1.44
CA ASP A 271 -20.14 15.82 1.33
C ASP A 271 -21.41 16.29 0.63
N SER A 272 -22.44 16.60 1.42
CA SER A 272 -23.80 16.87 0.94
C SER A 272 -23.92 18.28 0.31
N ASN A 273 -23.13 19.23 0.79
CA ASN A 273 -23.12 20.61 0.29
C ASN A 273 -22.15 20.80 -0.89
N ARG A 274 -21.30 19.79 -1.17
CA ARG A 274 -20.35 19.74 -2.30
C ARG A 274 -19.25 20.80 -2.26
N ASP A 275 -18.85 21.20 -1.07
CA ASP A 275 -17.75 22.13 -0.87
C ASP A 275 -16.36 21.45 -0.86
N PHE A 276 -16.31 20.11 -0.97
CA PHE A 276 -15.11 19.25 -0.91
C PHE A 276 -14.39 19.31 0.44
N ALA A 277 -15.10 19.68 1.49
CA ALA A 277 -14.63 19.61 2.86
C ALA A 277 -15.53 18.68 3.68
N LEU A 278 -15.00 18.11 4.74
CA LEU A 278 -15.79 17.32 5.69
C LEU A 278 -16.18 18.22 6.85
N THR A 279 -17.38 18.79 6.77
CA THR A 279 -17.92 19.75 7.74
C THR A 279 -18.71 19.06 8.86
N PRO A 280 -19.00 19.74 9.99
CA PRO A 280 -19.88 19.21 11.03
C PRO A 280 -21.26 18.79 10.50
N ASP A 281 -21.80 19.49 9.51
CA ASP A 281 -23.11 19.17 8.90
C ASP A 281 -23.03 17.84 8.15
N ASP A 282 -21.94 17.56 7.42
CA ASP A 282 -21.73 16.28 6.76
C ASP A 282 -21.58 15.16 7.80
N LEU A 283 -20.85 15.41 8.90
CA LEU A 283 -20.69 14.44 9.99
C LEU A 283 -22.01 14.09 10.68
N ALA A 284 -23.03 14.96 10.60
CA ALA A 284 -24.39 14.67 11.03
C ALA A 284 -25.12 13.67 10.08
N GLY A 285 -24.66 13.55 8.83
CA GLY A 285 -25.23 12.71 7.79
C GLY A 285 -25.24 11.21 8.10
N ARG A 286 -25.83 10.43 7.20
CA ARG A 286 -25.92 8.97 7.32
C ARG A 286 -24.59 8.33 6.90
N LEU A 287 -24.20 7.27 7.62
CA LEU A 287 -23.11 6.39 7.22
C LEU A 287 -23.56 5.46 6.09
N GLU A 288 -22.71 5.27 5.12
CA GLU A 288 -22.87 4.31 4.02
C GLU A 288 -21.71 3.33 4.00
N ASN A 289 -21.99 2.04 3.75
CA ASN A 289 -20.92 1.06 3.53
C ASN A 289 -20.52 1.03 2.06
N ASN A 290 -19.22 1.13 1.76
CA ASN A 290 -18.72 1.24 0.40
C ASN A 290 -17.52 0.32 0.14
N ALA A 291 -17.69 -0.64 -0.77
CA ALA A 291 -16.66 -1.60 -1.14
C ALA A 291 -15.67 -1.09 -2.21
N SER A 292 -15.87 0.14 -2.72
CA SER A 292 -15.05 0.70 -3.80
C SER A 292 -14.03 1.74 -3.33
N ILE A 293 -14.00 2.09 -2.05
CA ILE A 293 -13.01 3.01 -1.47
C ILE A 293 -11.67 2.29 -1.32
N ASN A 294 -10.81 2.45 -2.29
CA ASN A 294 -9.49 1.84 -2.32
C ASN A 294 -8.41 2.78 -1.77
N ILE A 295 -7.24 2.23 -1.48
CA ILE A 295 -5.99 3.00 -1.34
C ILE A 295 -5.18 2.67 -2.58
N HIS A 296 -4.94 3.66 -3.44
CA HIS A 296 -4.38 3.42 -4.76
C HIS A 296 -3.38 4.49 -5.21
N TRP A 297 -2.72 4.22 -6.32
CA TRP A 297 -1.74 5.10 -6.92
C TRP A 297 -2.36 6.41 -7.46
N GLY A 298 -1.68 7.54 -7.23
CA GLY A 298 -2.05 8.89 -7.63
C GLY A 298 -1.10 9.57 -8.61
N GLY A 299 -0.43 8.82 -9.47
CA GLY A 299 0.55 9.41 -10.40
C GLY A 299 1.79 9.93 -9.66
N ARG A 300 2.38 10.98 -10.17
CA ARG A 300 3.50 11.68 -9.51
C ARG A 300 3.06 12.60 -8.37
N GLY A 301 1.77 12.86 -8.21
CA GLY A 301 1.26 13.70 -7.14
C GLY A 301 1.05 15.16 -7.52
N VAL A 302 0.89 15.45 -8.82
CA VAL A 302 0.63 16.84 -9.30
C VAL A 302 -0.77 17.30 -8.91
N SER A 303 -1.76 16.39 -8.97
CA SER A 303 -3.13 16.70 -8.57
C SER A 303 -3.90 15.44 -8.22
N ASN A 304 -4.89 15.55 -7.32
CA ASN A 304 -5.81 14.48 -6.97
C ASN A 304 -7.01 14.43 -7.94
N TRP A 305 -7.23 13.27 -8.54
CA TRP A 305 -8.37 12.98 -9.43
C TRP A 305 -9.31 11.92 -8.84
N SER A 306 -9.08 11.47 -7.62
CA SER A 306 -9.90 10.45 -6.98
C SER A 306 -11.29 10.99 -6.64
N GLN A 307 -12.29 10.14 -6.84
CA GLN A 307 -13.68 10.46 -6.49
C GLN A 307 -14.05 10.05 -5.06
N GLY A 308 -13.07 9.63 -4.23
CA GLY A 308 -13.30 9.19 -2.86
C GLY A 308 -12.27 8.20 -2.32
N CYS A 309 -11.53 7.53 -3.19
CA CYS A 309 -10.43 6.65 -2.79
C CYS A 309 -9.28 7.45 -2.16
N GLN A 310 -8.57 6.82 -1.24
CA GLN A 310 -7.32 7.33 -0.72
C GLN A 310 -6.23 7.20 -1.78
N VAL A 311 -5.38 8.21 -1.93
CA VAL A 311 -4.41 8.26 -3.03
C VAL A 311 -3.01 8.48 -2.49
N ILE A 312 -2.05 7.66 -2.96
CA ILE A 312 -0.64 7.79 -2.61
C ILE A 312 0.16 8.09 -3.87
N CYS A 313 0.98 9.14 -3.80
CA CYS A 313 1.80 9.62 -4.90
C CYS A 313 3.01 8.70 -5.16
N GLY A 314 3.40 8.59 -6.42
CA GLY A 314 4.52 7.73 -6.84
C GLY A 314 5.88 8.42 -6.88
N ARG A 315 5.94 9.75 -6.70
CA ARG A 315 7.16 10.56 -6.93
C ARG A 315 8.30 10.19 -5.97
N GLY A 316 7.99 9.97 -4.70
CA GLY A 316 9.00 9.67 -3.71
C GLY A 316 8.41 9.25 -2.37
N TYR A 317 9.27 8.81 -1.48
CA TYR A 317 8.92 8.40 -0.12
C TYR A 317 10.10 8.62 0.83
N ILE A 318 9.85 8.57 2.12
CA ILE A 318 10.90 8.57 3.14
C ILE A 318 11.06 7.13 3.63
N ASN A 319 12.28 6.60 3.51
CA ASN A 319 12.59 5.24 3.93
C ASN A 319 12.75 5.13 5.46
N HIS A 320 13.00 3.93 5.95
CA HIS A 320 13.18 3.62 7.38
C HIS A 320 14.40 4.30 8.03
N ASN A 321 15.36 4.78 7.24
CA ASN A 321 16.52 5.58 7.71
C ASN A 321 16.22 7.09 7.70
N ASN A 322 14.98 7.50 7.45
CA ASN A 322 14.58 8.88 7.24
C ASN A 322 15.22 9.57 6.03
N ASP A 323 15.73 8.80 5.08
CA ASP A 323 16.21 9.33 3.80
C ASP A 323 15.03 9.59 2.85
N MET A 324 15.02 10.77 2.20
CA MET A 324 14.11 11.05 1.09
C MET A 324 14.57 10.30 -0.16
N ILE A 325 13.70 9.45 -0.68
CA ILE A 325 13.97 8.61 -1.84
C ILE A 325 13.17 9.14 -3.03
N ASP A 326 13.87 9.66 -4.01
CA ASP A 326 13.27 10.12 -5.27
C ASP A 326 13.02 8.92 -6.21
N CYS A 327 11.79 8.83 -6.71
CA CYS A 327 11.34 7.85 -7.69
C CYS A 327 10.94 8.51 -9.03
N SER A 328 11.13 9.81 -9.18
CA SER A 328 10.62 10.61 -10.31
C SER A 328 11.09 10.11 -11.67
N SER A 329 12.31 9.59 -11.73
CA SER A 329 12.91 9.12 -12.99
C SER A 329 12.22 7.90 -13.60
N PHE A 330 11.52 7.09 -12.78
CA PHE A 330 10.84 5.87 -13.25
C PHE A 330 9.39 5.75 -12.80
N ALA A 331 8.91 6.61 -11.91
CA ALA A 331 7.51 6.60 -11.48
C ALA A 331 6.58 6.86 -12.68
N ALA A 332 5.50 6.09 -12.76
CA ALA A 332 4.46 6.35 -13.75
C ALA A 332 3.81 7.71 -13.47
N THR A 333 3.62 8.51 -14.52
CA THR A 333 3.20 9.91 -14.40
C THR A 333 1.71 10.10 -14.47
N THR A 334 1.07 9.36 -15.37
CA THR A 334 -0.35 9.53 -15.70
C THR A 334 -0.98 8.17 -15.98
N TYR A 335 -2.30 8.13 -16.05
CA TYR A 335 -3.06 6.94 -16.46
C TYR A 335 -2.64 6.40 -17.83
N SER A 336 -2.28 7.26 -18.78
CA SER A 336 -1.82 6.84 -20.10
C SER A 336 -0.50 6.08 -20.05
N THR A 337 0.36 6.40 -19.08
CA THR A 337 1.63 5.69 -18.89
C THR A 337 1.46 4.31 -18.23
N LEU A 338 0.35 4.06 -17.53
CA LEU A 338 0.00 2.73 -17.03
C LEU A 338 -0.35 1.74 -18.14
N GLY A 339 -0.73 2.22 -19.32
CA GLY A 339 -1.00 1.37 -20.49
C GLY A 339 0.24 0.74 -21.12
N LYS A 340 1.45 1.13 -20.69
CA LYS A 340 2.69 0.49 -21.11
C LYS A 340 2.92 -0.75 -20.26
N LYS A 341 2.86 -1.92 -20.87
CA LYS A 341 3.22 -3.18 -20.21
C LYS A 341 4.70 -3.18 -19.86
N VAL A 342 4.99 -3.37 -18.58
CA VAL A 342 6.31 -3.81 -18.12
C VAL A 342 6.06 -5.19 -17.52
N ASP A 343 6.71 -6.21 -18.03
CA ASP A 343 6.49 -7.62 -17.63
C ASP A 343 5.06 -8.13 -17.84
N ASN A 344 4.40 -7.67 -18.87
CA ASN A 344 3.00 -8.02 -19.16
C ASN A 344 1.97 -7.65 -18.08
N VAL A 345 2.37 -6.89 -17.06
CA VAL A 345 1.50 -6.38 -16.00
C VAL A 345 1.54 -4.87 -15.99
N PHE A 346 0.39 -4.22 -15.80
CA PHE A 346 0.34 -2.78 -15.59
C PHE A 346 0.97 -2.42 -14.27
N GLN A 347 2.03 -1.63 -14.31
CA GLN A 347 2.77 -1.25 -13.11
C GLN A 347 2.69 0.24 -12.85
N THR A 348 2.35 0.59 -11.63
CA THR A 348 2.31 1.98 -11.17
C THR A 348 3.71 2.60 -11.06
N LYS A 349 4.71 1.81 -10.72
CA LYS A 349 6.08 2.21 -10.44
C LYS A 349 6.20 3.36 -9.41
N GLY A 350 7.36 3.50 -8.81
CA GLY A 350 7.61 4.55 -7.81
C GLY A 350 7.14 4.19 -6.41
N ALA A 351 7.03 5.19 -5.55
CA ALA A 351 6.81 5.04 -4.11
C ALA A 351 5.57 4.22 -3.75
N TYR A 352 4.44 4.41 -4.45
CA TYR A 352 3.25 3.59 -4.23
C TYR A 352 3.51 2.09 -4.43
N SER A 353 4.33 1.74 -5.43
CA SER A 353 4.68 0.33 -5.67
C SER A 353 5.52 -0.25 -4.54
N VAL A 354 6.40 0.55 -3.93
CA VAL A 354 7.18 0.14 -2.74
C VAL A 354 6.24 -0.21 -1.60
N LEU A 355 5.25 0.63 -1.30
CA LEU A 355 4.24 0.35 -0.28
C LEU A 355 3.51 -0.97 -0.54
N VAL A 356 3.00 -1.16 -1.76
CA VAL A 356 2.25 -2.38 -2.10
C VAL A 356 3.15 -3.61 -2.09
N ASP A 357 4.41 -3.48 -2.50
CA ASP A 357 5.37 -4.58 -2.46
C ASP A 357 5.73 -4.98 -1.03
N LEU A 358 5.91 -4.01 -0.12
CA LEU A 358 6.10 -4.27 1.31
C LEU A 358 4.91 -5.05 1.90
N VAL A 359 3.68 -4.57 1.65
CA VAL A 359 2.47 -5.28 2.10
C VAL A 359 2.40 -6.69 1.50
N THR A 360 2.67 -6.85 0.20
CA THR A 360 2.58 -8.15 -0.47
C THR A 360 3.64 -9.14 0.02
N ALA A 361 4.87 -8.69 0.24
CA ALA A 361 5.97 -9.56 0.66
C ALA A 361 5.88 -9.95 2.14
N PHE A 362 5.50 -9.01 3.01
CA PHE A 362 5.59 -9.16 4.46
C PHE A 362 4.26 -9.43 5.18
N SER A 363 3.12 -9.37 4.50
CA SER A 363 1.85 -9.82 5.09
C SER A 363 1.73 -11.34 5.08
N GLY A 364 0.90 -11.88 5.98
CA GLY A 364 0.55 -13.30 6.00
C GLY A 364 -0.22 -13.76 4.74
N SER A 365 -0.93 -14.87 4.84
CA SER A 365 -1.66 -15.49 3.71
C SER A 365 -2.79 -14.63 3.14
N GLU A 366 -3.34 -13.72 3.95
CA GLU A 366 -4.47 -12.87 3.54
C GLU A 366 -4.07 -11.59 2.83
N TYR A 367 -2.78 -11.27 2.77
CA TYR A 367 -2.25 -10.02 2.21
C TYR A 367 -2.94 -8.77 2.78
N ALA A 368 -3.26 -8.81 4.08
CA ALA A 368 -4.05 -7.81 4.78
C ALA A 368 -3.18 -6.84 5.56
N LEU A 369 -3.75 -5.67 5.82
CA LEU A 369 -3.22 -4.65 6.72
C LEU A 369 -4.36 -3.95 7.46
N ASP A 370 -4.03 -3.28 8.56
CA ASP A 370 -4.93 -2.38 9.26
C ASP A 370 -4.62 -0.94 8.84
N TYR A 371 -5.64 -0.25 8.33
CA TYR A 371 -5.54 1.14 7.96
C TYR A 371 -6.19 2.02 9.04
N MET A 372 -5.42 2.92 9.63
CA MET A 372 -5.90 3.89 10.59
C MET A 372 -5.95 5.28 9.96
N LEU A 373 -7.13 5.85 9.79
CA LEU A 373 -7.30 7.23 9.36
C LEU A 373 -7.48 8.12 10.60
N ILE A 374 -6.56 9.07 10.77
CA ILE A 374 -6.58 10.04 11.86
C ILE A 374 -6.61 11.47 11.31
N TYR A 375 -7.04 12.41 12.14
CA TYR A 375 -6.83 13.84 11.86
C TYR A 375 -5.45 14.30 12.37
N GLU A 376 -4.89 15.31 11.74
CA GLU A 376 -3.64 15.93 12.20
C GLU A 376 -3.69 16.37 13.68
N GLY A 377 -4.88 16.78 14.13
CA GLY A 377 -5.12 17.14 15.52
C GLY A 377 -4.88 15.99 16.51
N ASP A 378 -5.07 14.74 16.09
CA ASP A 378 -4.89 13.56 16.95
C ASP A 378 -3.41 13.35 17.34
N LEU A 379 -2.47 13.89 16.56
CA LEU A 379 -1.04 13.86 16.89
C LEU A 379 -0.72 14.59 18.20
N LYS A 380 -1.59 15.54 18.61
CA LYS A 380 -1.43 16.30 19.85
C LYS A 380 -1.79 15.49 21.10
N ILE A 381 -2.46 14.34 20.95
CA ILE A 381 -2.78 13.41 22.06
C ILE A 381 -1.49 12.87 22.70
N ASP A 382 -0.39 12.81 21.95
CA ASP A 382 0.93 12.58 22.50
C ASP A 382 1.83 13.83 22.31
N PRO A 383 2.00 14.68 23.35
CA PRO A 383 2.82 15.88 23.26
C PRO A 383 4.28 15.59 22.86
N GLY A 384 4.79 14.39 23.17
CA GLY A 384 6.15 13.97 22.83
C GLY A 384 6.34 13.62 21.35
N PHE A 385 5.24 13.55 20.58
CA PHE A 385 5.29 13.13 19.19
C PHE A 385 5.47 14.29 18.20
N GLY A 386 5.03 15.47 18.56
CA GLY A 386 5.14 16.69 17.74
C GLY A 386 3.89 17.01 16.91
N ALA A 387 3.25 18.10 17.28
CA ALA A 387 1.95 18.53 16.77
C ALA A 387 1.87 18.82 15.26
N ASN A 388 3.00 18.92 14.56
CA ASN A 388 3.07 19.31 13.14
C ASN A 388 3.81 18.29 12.28
N MET A 389 3.78 17.02 12.66
CA MET A 389 4.54 15.98 11.94
C MET A 389 4.09 15.82 10.49
N ALA A 390 2.79 15.82 10.21
CA ALA A 390 2.27 15.73 8.86
C ALA A 390 2.77 16.89 7.98
N VAL A 391 2.72 18.11 8.50
CA VAL A 391 3.24 19.31 7.79
C VAL A 391 4.72 19.18 7.50
N LYS A 392 5.51 18.75 8.49
CA LYS A 392 6.96 18.56 8.32
C LYS A 392 7.28 17.49 7.27
N ILE A 393 6.58 16.37 7.30
CA ILE A 393 6.78 15.30 6.33
C ILE A 393 6.39 15.79 4.93
N ASN A 394 5.25 16.45 4.77
CA ASN A 394 4.83 17.03 3.49
C ASN A 394 5.81 18.06 2.96
N ALA A 395 6.32 18.94 3.84
CA ALA A 395 7.31 19.94 3.44
C ALA A 395 8.61 19.32 2.90
N VAL A 396 8.99 18.13 3.42
CA VAL A 396 10.15 17.38 2.91
C VAL A 396 9.84 16.71 1.58
N MET A 397 8.63 16.13 1.43
CA MET A 397 8.27 15.31 0.28
C MET A 397 7.81 16.11 -0.94
N ASN A 398 7.33 17.35 -0.74
CA ASN A 398 6.86 18.25 -1.80
C ASN A 398 7.90 19.29 -2.23
N LYS A 399 9.11 19.23 -1.67
CA LYS A 399 10.20 20.07 -2.18
C LYS A 399 10.52 19.67 -3.61
N GLU A 400 10.31 20.61 -4.52
CA GLU A 400 10.73 20.55 -5.92
C GLU A 400 12.24 20.72 -6.07
#